data_8c2cfbbe9639ade870f790ecb9ab612d
#
_entry.id   8c2cfbbe9639ade870f790ecb9ab612d
#
_cell.length_a   1.000
_cell.length_b   1.000
_cell.length_c   1.000
_cell.angle_alpha   90.00
_cell.angle_beta   90.00
_cell.angle_gamma   90.00
#
_symmetry.space_group_name_H-M   'P 1'
#
loop_
_entity.id
_entity.type
_entity.pdbx_description
1 polymer ?
#
loop_
_entity_poly.entity_id
_entity_poly.type
_entity_poly.pdbx_seq_one_letter_code
_entity_poly.pdbx_strand_id
1 'polypeptide(L)'
;MKLAAPILGMTGFGRAEGQAGDVAWAWEARSVNGRNLDVKFKLPAGYEAFEPKIREGCAKRFKRGSIQVSLATKRDTTNTGPMIRVNQDMIAFYLAEGHALIEQGKVGRPSLDGLLQLRGVLESADFVEPDEVKAAREAALTIGLDTALDALLAARQREGEGLVTLFDALLTRIETITLQAEAAAEAQVIAIRDRVQKRAAELLGDVPYDQQRLLQEAAALALKADVREELDRLRAHSGEARALLHHGGDIGRKLDFLAQEFHRESNTLTAKAAALELTGAGLDLKASVDQLKEQAANVE
;
A
#
# COMPACT_ATOMS: atom_id res chain seq x y z
N MET A 1 19.36 -13.43 5.77
CA MET A 1 18.37 -14.53 6.02
C MET A 1 17.84 -15.05 4.68
N LYS A 2 17.76 -16.38 4.43
CA LYS A 2 17.20 -16.92 3.17
C LYS A 2 15.70 -17.15 3.39
N LEU A 3 14.85 -16.40 2.68
CA LEU A 3 13.39 -16.52 2.76
C LEU A 3 12.92 -17.74 1.96
N ALA A 4 11.88 -18.43 2.44
CA ALA A 4 11.23 -19.50 1.69
C ALA A 4 10.33 -18.94 0.56
N ALA A 5 9.71 -17.77 0.79
CA ALA A 5 8.96 -17.03 -0.20
C ALA A 5 9.25 -15.51 -0.07
N PRO A 6 9.17 -14.72 -1.17
CA PRO A 6 9.39 -13.29 -1.09
C PRO A 6 8.30 -12.62 -0.25
N ILE A 7 8.71 -11.63 0.55
CA ILE A 7 7.81 -10.73 1.27
C ILE A 7 7.61 -9.51 0.39
N LEU A 8 6.39 -9.03 0.31
CA LEU A 8 6.04 -7.84 -0.46
C LEU A 8 5.80 -6.67 0.48
N GLY A 9 6.36 -5.52 0.15
CA GLY A 9 5.90 -4.25 0.69
C GLY A 9 4.54 -3.86 0.10
N MET A 10 3.96 -2.76 0.55
CA MET A 10 2.67 -2.28 0.03
C MET A 10 2.81 -1.06 -0.88
N THR A 11 3.97 -0.43 -0.94
CA THR A 11 4.19 0.75 -1.78
C THR A 11 5.02 0.41 -3.01
N GLY A 12 4.76 1.11 -4.09
CA GLY A 12 5.52 0.89 -5.33
C GLY A 12 4.96 1.64 -6.51
N PHE A 13 5.74 1.61 -7.57
CA PHE A 13 5.43 2.20 -8.86
C PHE A 13 5.90 1.29 -9.99
N GLY A 14 5.04 1.09 -10.99
CA GLY A 14 5.38 0.42 -12.22
C GLY A 14 4.89 1.22 -13.42
N ARG A 15 5.66 1.24 -14.50
CA ARG A 15 5.33 1.92 -15.74
C ARG A 15 5.75 1.07 -16.93
N ALA A 16 4.92 1.11 -17.96
CA ALA A 16 5.25 0.61 -19.29
C ALA A 16 4.72 1.57 -20.33
N GLU A 17 5.46 1.78 -21.39
CA GLU A 17 5.09 2.64 -22.49
C GLU A 17 5.40 1.97 -23.82
N GLY A 18 4.68 2.38 -24.85
CA GLY A 18 4.88 1.83 -26.18
C GLY A 18 4.03 2.54 -27.22
N GLN A 19 4.07 2.01 -28.42
CA GLN A 19 3.30 2.50 -29.56
C GLN A 19 2.59 1.32 -30.24
N ALA A 20 1.37 1.55 -30.64
CA ALA A 20 0.57 0.60 -31.41
C ALA A 20 -0.11 1.36 -32.55
N GLY A 21 0.41 1.19 -33.76
CA GLY A 21 0.01 2.00 -34.94
C GLY A 21 0.31 3.48 -34.73
N ASP A 22 -0.73 4.32 -34.84
CA ASP A 22 -0.67 5.78 -34.62
C ASP A 22 -0.88 6.21 -33.16
N VAL A 23 -1.08 5.25 -32.25
CA VAL A 23 -1.36 5.52 -30.82
C VAL A 23 -0.14 5.20 -29.97
N ALA A 24 0.49 6.22 -29.39
CA ALA A 24 1.43 6.09 -28.29
C ALA A 24 0.64 5.92 -26.97
N TRP A 25 1.08 5.03 -26.09
CA TRP A 25 0.42 4.73 -24.84
C TRP A 25 1.41 4.60 -23.69
N ALA A 26 0.94 4.89 -22.49
CA ALA A 26 1.67 4.67 -21.25
C ALA A 26 0.73 4.15 -20.17
N TRP A 27 1.08 3.01 -19.58
CA TRP A 27 0.49 2.47 -18.37
C TRP A 27 1.30 2.89 -17.15
N GLU A 28 0.62 3.33 -16.12
CA GLU A 28 1.20 3.56 -14.80
C GLU A 28 0.38 2.82 -13.76
N ALA A 29 1.07 2.09 -12.88
CA ALA A 29 0.49 1.39 -11.74
C ALA A 29 1.18 1.88 -10.47
N ARG A 30 0.40 2.36 -9.49
CA ARG A 30 0.88 2.86 -8.19
C ARG A 30 0.20 2.09 -7.09
N SER A 31 0.94 1.75 -6.05
CA SER A 31 0.42 1.07 -4.88
C SER A 31 0.75 1.85 -3.62
N VAL A 32 -0.23 1.93 -2.72
CA VAL A 32 -0.08 2.47 -1.36
C VAL A 32 -0.73 1.50 -0.36
N ASN A 33 -0.42 1.68 0.93
CA ASN A 33 -0.92 0.84 1.99
C ASN A 33 -2.44 0.72 1.97
N GLY A 34 -2.93 -0.49 2.26
CA GLY A 34 -4.36 -0.79 2.34
C GLY A 34 -4.62 -2.10 3.08
N ARG A 35 -5.70 -2.17 3.86
CA ARG A 35 -6.07 -3.38 4.61
C ARG A 35 -6.51 -4.52 3.70
N ASN A 36 -7.18 -4.19 2.60
CA ASN A 36 -7.65 -5.10 1.57
C ASN A 36 -7.09 -4.66 0.23
N LEU A 37 -7.22 -5.51 -0.79
CA LEU A 37 -6.91 -5.12 -2.16
C LEU A 37 -8.04 -4.21 -2.68
N ASP A 38 -7.72 -2.95 -2.94
CA ASP A 38 -8.60 -1.96 -3.59
C ASP A 38 -7.97 -1.54 -4.91
N VAL A 39 -8.69 -1.72 -6.02
CA VAL A 39 -8.18 -1.43 -7.37
C VAL A 39 -8.99 -0.30 -7.97
N LYS A 40 -8.33 0.83 -8.17
CA LYS A 40 -8.84 2.03 -8.87
C LYS A 40 -8.16 2.16 -10.21
N PHE A 41 -8.89 2.62 -11.20
CA PHE A 41 -8.32 2.85 -12.53
C PHE A 41 -8.80 4.17 -13.12
N LYS A 42 -7.96 4.73 -13.97
CA LYS A 42 -8.26 5.92 -14.77
C LYS A 42 -7.94 5.59 -16.22
N LEU A 43 -9.00 5.44 -17.04
CA LEU A 43 -8.92 5.06 -18.44
C LEU A 43 -9.46 6.20 -19.31
N PRO A 44 -8.88 6.45 -20.50
CA PRO A 44 -9.47 7.31 -21.50
C PRO A 44 -10.79 6.69 -22.04
N ALA A 45 -11.67 7.52 -22.60
CA ALA A 45 -12.88 7.06 -23.25
C ALA A 45 -12.55 6.05 -24.37
N GLY A 46 -13.32 4.94 -24.44
CA GLY A 46 -13.15 3.86 -25.40
C GLY A 46 -12.20 2.73 -24.94
N TYR A 47 -11.63 2.81 -23.74
CA TYR A 47 -10.76 1.77 -23.17
C TYR A 47 -11.35 1.08 -21.94
N GLU A 48 -12.64 1.23 -21.68
CA GLU A 48 -13.35 0.66 -20.53
C GLU A 48 -13.31 -0.87 -20.51
N ALA A 49 -13.15 -1.50 -21.67
CA ALA A 49 -12.99 -2.95 -21.81
C ALA A 49 -11.75 -3.52 -21.10
N PHE A 50 -10.78 -2.67 -20.71
CA PHE A 50 -9.62 -3.07 -19.93
C PHE A 50 -9.90 -3.21 -18.42
N GLU A 51 -11.01 -2.69 -17.91
CA GLU A 51 -11.35 -2.77 -16.49
C GLU A 51 -11.28 -4.20 -15.92
N PRO A 52 -11.91 -5.23 -16.51
CA PRO A 52 -11.81 -6.60 -16.01
C PRO A 52 -10.37 -7.13 -16.01
N LYS A 53 -9.60 -6.82 -17.07
CA LYS A 53 -8.19 -7.24 -17.19
C LYS A 53 -7.31 -6.62 -16.11
N ILE A 54 -7.53 -5.32 -15.79
CA ILE A 54 -6.82 -4.62 -14.71
C ILE A 54 -7.11 -5.29 -13.37
N ARG A 55 -8.41 -5.54 -13.06
CA ARG A 55 -8.81 -6.19 -11.80
C ARG A 55 -8.22 -7.58 -11.67
N GLU A 56 -8.30 -8.39 -12.72
CA GLU A 56 -7.75 -9.74 -12.75
C GLU A 56 -6.22 -9.73 -12.62
N GLY A 57 -5.54 -8.86 -13.39
CA GLY A 57 -4.08 -8.72 -13.34
C GLY A 57 -3.56 -8.30 -11.97
N CYS A 58 -4.27 -7.37 -11.29
CA CYS A 58 -3.95 -6.99 -9.92
C CYS A 58 -4.22 -8.12 -8.93
N ALA A 59 -5.37 -8.81 -9.02
CA ALA A 59 -5.74 -9.88 -8.09
C ALA A 59 -4.81 -11.11 -8.19
N LYS A 60 -4.22 -11.37 -9.37
CA LYS A 60 -3.22 -12.42 -9.56
C LYS A 60 -1.89 -12.13 -8.85
N ARG A 61 -1.52 -10.85 -8.72
CA ARG A 61 -0.20 -10.42 -8.24
C ARG A 61 -0.20 -9.92 -6.80
N PHE A 62 -1.33 -9.38 -6.32
CA PHE A 62 -1.42 -8.65 -5.05
C PHE A 62 -2.61 -9.14 -4.22
N LYS A 63 -2.44 -9.17 -2.89
CA LYS A 63 -3.48 -9.55 -1.91
C LYS A 63 -3.97 -8.37 -1.09
N ARG A 64 -3.11 -7.33 -0.92
CA ARG A 64 -3.39 -6.14 -0.12
C ARG A 64 -2.85 -4.88 -0.79
N GLY A 65 -3.37 -3.73 -0.36
CA GLY A 65 -2.94 -2.43 -0.84
C GLY A 65 -4.01 -1.74 -1.69
N SER A 66 -3.93 -0.41 -1.78
CA SER A 66 -4.73 0.37 -2.72
C SER A 66 -3.90 0.61 -3.98
N ILE A 67 -4.32 0.01 -5.10
CA ILE A 67 -3.62 0.05 -6.38
C ILE A 67 -4.38 0.97 -7.32
N GLN A 68 -3.68 1.97 -7.85
CA GLN A 68 -4.21 2.85 -8.88
C GLN A 68 -3.50 2.56 -10.20
N VAL A 69 -4.28 2.18 -11.22
CA VAL A 69 -3.80 1.95 -12.59
C VAL A 69 -4.32 3.05 -13.50
N SER A 70 -3.47 3.65 -14.30
CA SER A 70 -3.87 4.65 -15.28
C SER A 70 -3.30 4.35 -16.65
N LEU A 71 -4.11 4.58 -17.67
CA LEU A 71 -3.70 4.56 -19.07
C LEU A 71 -3.70 6.00 -19.60
N ALA A 72 -2.61 6.41 -20.19
CA ALA A 72 -2.54 7.60 -21.00
C ALA A 72 -2.34 7.20 -22.47
N THR A 73 -3.09 7.80 -23.38
CA THR A 73 -2.94 7.58 -24.82
C THR A 73 -2.80 8.89 -25.55
N LYS A 74 -1.96 8.91 -26.57
CA LYS A 74 -1.76 10.05 -27.46
C LYS A 74 -1.76 9.54 -28.90
N ARG A 75 -2.72 9.98 -29.69
CA ARG A 75 -2.77 9.67 -31.12
C ARG A 75 -1.85 10.63 -31.88
N ASP A 76 -1.02 10.10 -32.75
CA ASP A 76 -0.24 10.91 -33.67
C ASP A 76 -1.12 11.25 -34.89
N THR A 77 -1.56 12.49 -34.97
CA THR A 77 -2.41 13.00 -36.05
C THR A 77 -1.62 13.53 -37.25
N THR A 78 -0.30 13.47 -37.19
CA THR A 78 0.54 14.06 -38.26
C THR A 78 0.44 13.29 -39.59
N ASN A 79 0.06 12.00 -39.56
CA ASN A 79 -0.09 11.14 -40.76
C ASN A 79 -1.54 10.84 -41.14
N THR A 80 -2.52 11.25 -40.36
CA THR A 80 -3.93 11.16 -40.76
C THR A 80 -4.28 12.42 -41.51
N GLY A 81 -4.54 12.30 -42.80
CA GLY A 81 -5.10 13.41 -43.61
C GLY A 81 -6.34 14.00 -42.95
N PRO A 82 -6.84 15.15 -43.37
CA PRO A 82 -7.94 15.81 -42.73
C PRO A 82 -9.13 14.85 -42.67
N MET A 83 -9.61 14.56 -41.42
CA MET A 83 -10.82 13.76 -41.17
C MET A 83 -12.07 14.55 -41.56
N ILE A 84 -12.07 15.14 -42.75
CA ILE A 84 -13.15 15.93 -43.28
C ILE A 84 -13.59 15.25 -44.57
N ARG A 85 -14.84 14.84 -44.62
CA ARG A 85 -15.48 14.33 -45.81
C ARG A 85 -16.42 15.42 -46.35
N VAL A 86 -16.36 15.58 -47.66
CA VAL A 86 -17.35 16.42 -48.37
C VAL A 86 -18.58 15.58 -48.65
N ASN A 87 -19.73 16.01 -48.13
CA ASN A 87 -21.03 15.37 -48.41
C ASN A 87 -21.54 15.83 -49.78
N GLN A 88 -21.35 14.98 -50.81
CA GLN A 88 -21.76 15.26 -52.18
C GLN A 88 -23.28 15.37 -52.32
N ASP A 89 -24.03 14.61 -51.52
CA ASP A 89 -25.51 14.63 -51.58
C ASP A 89 -26.06 15.96 -51.05
N MET A 90 -25.44 16.51 -50.01
CA MET A 90 -25.80 17.85 -49.51
C MET A 90 -25.44 18.95 -50.49
N ILE A 91 -24.33 18.85 -51.20
CA ILE A 91 -23.97 19.77 -52.27
C ILE A 91 -25.03 19.71 -53.37
N ALA A 92 -25.37 18.49 -53.84
CA ALA A 92 -26.37 18.29 -54.86
C ALA A 92 -27.74 18.85 -54.45
N PHE A 93 -28.14 18.64 -53.18
CA PHE A 93 -29.36 19.20 -52.61
C PHE A 93 -29.37 20.74 -52.69
N TYR A 94 -28.34 21.41 -52.21
CA TYR A 94 -28.29 22.88 -52.23
C TYR A 94 -28.23 23.45 -53.63
N LEU A 95 -27.58 22.78 -54.58
CA LEU A 95 -27.54 23.19 -55.98
C LEU A 95 -28.92 23.04 -56.66
N ALA A 96 -29.66 21.96 -56.36
CA ALA A 96 -31.01 21.74 -56.85
C ALA A 96 -32.00 22.79 -56.35
N GLU A 97 -31.99 23.09 -55.05
CA GLU A 97 -32.82 24.12 -54.43
C GLU A 97 -32.51 25.53 -54.96
N GLY A 98 -31.25 25.83 -55.24
CA GLY A 98 -30.83 27.12 -55.80
C GLY A 98 -31.09 27.32 -57.31
N HIS A 99 -31.28 26.23 -58.05
CA HIS A 99 -31.32 26.25 -59.53
C HIS A 99 -32.33 27.25 -60.08
N ALA A 100 -33.61 27.23 -59.62
CA ALA A 100 -34.67 28.10 -60.06
C ALA A 100 -34.38 29.58 -59.77
N LEU A 101 -33.69 29.90 -58.69
CA LEU A 101 -33.34 31.28 -58.33
C LEU A 101 -32.20 31.81 -59.21
N ILE A 102 -31.26 30.94 -59.59
CA ILE A 102 -30.18 31.25 -60.50
C ILE A 102 -30.66 31.51 -61.88
N GLU A 103 -31.58 30.68 -62.39
CA GLU A 103 -32.23 30.86 -63.73
C GLU A 103 -33.05 32.14 -63.82
N GLN A 104 -33.72 32.53 -62.73
CA GLN A 104 -34.45 33.78 -62.63
C GLN A 104 -33.53 35.01 -62.46
N GLY A 105 -32.22 34.84 -62.43
CA GLY A 105 -31.26 35.95 -62.25
C GLY A 105 -31.33 36.61 -60.89
N LYS A 106 -32.00 35.98 -59.88
CA LYS A 106 -32.16 36.56 -58.55
C LYS A 106 -30.94 36.35 -57.68
N VAL A 107 -30.13 35.31 -57.97
CA VAL A 107 -28.88 35.00 -57.26
C VAL A 107 -27.79 34.57 -58.25
N GLY A 108 -26.52 34.78 -57.91
CA GLY A 108 -25.40 34.34 -58.72
C GLY A 108 -25.11 32.84 -58.58
N ARG A 109 -24.26 32.30 -59.46
CA ARG A 109 -23.80 30.92 -59.35
C ARG A 109 -23.00 30.76 -58.04
N PRO A 110 -23.22 29.68 -57.27
CA PRO A 110 -22.48 29.45 -56.05
C PRO A 110 -20.98 29.17 -56.34
N SER A 111 -20.11 29.64 -55.46
CA SER A 111 -18.67 29.33 -55.49
C SER A 111 -18.40 28.09 -54.65
N LEU A 112 -17.26 27.40 -54.89
CA LEU A 112 -16.89 26.21 -54.14
C LEU A 112 -16.72 26.51 -52.64
N ASP A 113 -16.09 27.62 -52.34
CA ASP A 113 -15.90 28.07 -50.95
C ASP A 113 -17.22 28.37 -50.23
N GLY A 114 -18.18 28.95 -50.98
CA GLY A 114 -19.56 29.18 -50.47
C GLY A 114 -20.27 27.87 -50.18
N LEU A 115 -20.18 26.88 -51.06
CA LEU A 115 -20.79 25.55 -50.85
C LEU A 115 -20.15 24.81 -49.66
N LEU A 116 -18.85 24.86 -49.51
CA LEU A 116 -18.13 24.20 -48.42
C LEU A 116 -18.43 24.80 -47.02
N GLN A 117 -18.91 26.04 -46.96
CA GLN A 117 -19.35 26.70 -45.72
C GLN A 117 -20.79 26.33 -45.30
N LEU A 118 -21.54 25.71 -46.17
CA LEU A 118 -22.93 25.33 -45.86
C LEU A 118 -22.98 24.19 -44.86
N ARG A 119 -23.97 24.26 -43.97
CA ARG A 119 -24.16 23.26 -42.92
C ARG A 119 -24.41 21.87 -43.50
N GLY A 120 -23.67 20.86 -43.04
CA GLY A 120 -23.79 19.48 -43.48
C GLY A 120 -23.02 19.14 -44.76
N VAL A 121 -22.30 20.10 -45.37
CA VAL A 121 -21.45 19.86 -46.54
C VAL A 121 -20.06 19.33 -46.11
N LEU A 122 -19.52 19.87 -45.03
CA LEU A 122 -18.32 19.33 -44.40
C LEU A 122 -18.73 18.48 -43.19
N GLU A 123 -18.43 17.21 -43.24
CA GLU A 123 -18.69 16.25 -42.18
C GLU A 123 -17.37 15.78 -41.62
N SER A 124 -17.34 15.59 -40.32
CA SER A 124 -16.25 14.80 -39.69
C SER A 124 -16.36 13.38 -40.22
N ALA A 125 -15.34 12.89 -40.89
CA ALA A 125 -15.31 11.48 -41.24
C ALA A 125 -15.09 10.68 -39.93
N ASP A 126 -16.07 9.88 -39.55
CA ASP A 126 -15.89 8.88 -38.53
C ASP A 126 -14.83 7.89 -39.04
N PHE A 127 -13.65 7.96 -38.47
CA PHE A 127 -12.58 6.98 -38.73
C PHE A 127 -13.02 5.64 -38.15
N VAL A 128 -13.58 4.78 -38.98
CA VAL A 128 -13.82 3.37 -38.63
C VAL A 128 -12.45 2.67 -38.72
N GLU A 129 -11.86 2.50 -37.56
CA GLU A 129 -10.59 1.76 -37.46
C GLU A 129 -10.80 0.31 -37.89
N PRO A 130 -9.93 -0.26 -38.75
CA PRO A 130 -10.01 -1.67 -39.11
C PRO A 130 -9.91 -2.56 -37.86
N ASP A 131 -10.72 -3.62 -37.81
CA ASP A 131 -10.77 -4.54 -36.66
C ASP A 131 -9.43 -5.16 -36.33
N GLU A 132 -8.60 -5.44 -37.35
CA GLU A 132 -7.24 -5.97 -37.19
C GLU A 132 -6.30 -4.99 -36.47
N VAL A 133 -6.39 -3.68 -36.80
CA VAL A 133 -5.57 -2.64 -36.16
C VAL A 133 -6.01 -2.45 -34.70
N LYS A 134 -7.32 -2.47 -34.46
CA LYS A 134 -7.91 -2.42 -33.12
C LYS A 134 -7.45 -3.61 -32.27
N ALA A 135 -7.52 -4.84 -32.81
CA ALA A 135 -7.09 -6.05 -32.13
C ALA A 135 -5.59 -6.04 -31.81
N ALA A 136 -4.75 -5.59 -32.75
CA ALA A 136 -3.31 -5.45 -32.53
C ALA A 136 -3.00 -4.43 -31.45
N ARG A 137 -3.71 -3.30 -31.42
CA ARG A 137 -3.57 -2.29 -30.36
C ARG A 137 -4.01 -2.83 -29.00
N GLU A 138 -5.13 -3.52 -28.92
CA GLU A 138 -5.61 -4.14 -27.67
C GLU A 138 -4.61 -5.20 -27.15
N ALA A 139 -4.00 -5.97 -28.01
CA ALA A 139 -2.95 -6.92 -27.64
C ALA A 139 -1.71 -6.21 -27.08
N ALA A 140 -1.22 -5.17 -27.75
CA ALA A 140 -0.07 -4.38 -27.30
C ALA A 140 -0.34 -3.71 -25.95
N LEU A 141 -1.54 -3.14 -25.74
CA LEU A 141 -1.95 -2.55 -24.48
C LEU A 141 -2.07 -3.60 -23.36
N THR A 142 -2.51 -4.82 -23.67
CA THR A 142 -2.60 -5.91 -22.69
C THR A 142 -1.20 -6.32 -22.21
N ILE A 143 -0.25 -6.48 -23.13
CA ILE A 143 1.16 -6.76 -22.78
C ILE A 143 1.76 -5.61 -21.97
N GLY A 144 1.47 -4.37 -22.35
CA GLY A 144 1.90 -3.18 -21.61
C GLY A 144 1.36 -3.12 -20.19
N LEU A 145 0.09 -3.46 -19.98
CA LEU A 145 -0.52 -3.55 -18.66
C LEU A 145 0.20 -4.58 -17.79
N ASP A 146 0.40 -5.79 -18.31
CA ASP A 146 1.12 -6.85 -17.58
C ASP A 146 2.54 -6.40 -17.23
N THR A 147 3.25 -5.76 -18.16
CA THR A 147 4.61 -5.23 -17.93
C THR A 147 4.60 -4.17 -16.80
N ALA A 148 3.63 -3.26 -16.79
CA ALA A 148 3.52 -2.25 -15.74
C ALA A 148 3.20 -2.87 -14.37
N LEU A 149 2.31 -3.88 -14.32
CA LEU A 149 1.98 -4.60 -13.10
C LEU A 149 3.16 -5.45 -12.59
N ASP A 150 3.94 -6.07 -13.48
CA ASP A 150 5.16 -6.81 -13.12
C ASP A 150 6.25 -5.86 -12.59
N ALA A 151 6.39 -4.68 -13.18
CA ALA A 151 7.28 -3.65 -12.66
C ALA A 151 6.87 -3.17 -11.26
N LEU A 152 5.56 -3.01 -11.02
CA LEU A 152 5.03 -2.70 -9.69
C LEU A 152 5.32 -3.83 -8.69
N LEU A 153 5.12 -5.09 -9.10
CA LEU A 153 5.43 -6.26 -8.27
C LEU A 153 6.91 -6.29 -7.88
N ALA A 154 7.81 -6.08 -8.84
CA ALA A 154 9.25 -6.01 -8.59
C ALA A 154 9.64 -4.85 -7.65
N ALA A 155 8.94 -3.70 -7.74
CA ALA A 155 9.15 -2.59 -6.82
C ALA A 155 8.75 -2.97 -5.38
N ARG A 156 7.59 -3.64 -5.20
CA ARG A 156 7.10 -4.11 -3.90
C ARG A 156 7.96 -5.23 -3.31
N GLN A 157 8.57 -6.08 -4.14
CA GLN A 157 9.55 -7.09 -3.69
C GLN A 157 10.79 -6.43 -3.11
N ARG A 158 11.35 -5.42 -3.79
CA ARG A 158 12.52 -4.66 -3.29
C ARG A 158 12.22 -3.93 -1.98
N GLU A 159 11.03 -3.35 -1.83
CA GLU A 159 10.58 -2.78 -0.56
C GLU A 159 10.53 -3.85 0.54
N GLY A 160 9.96 -5.03 0.22
CA GLY A 160 9.86 -6.15 1.15
C GLY A 160 11.22 -6.64 1.65
N GLU A 161 12.25 -6.70 0.80
CA GLU A 161 13.62 -7.05 1.20
C GLU A 161 14.18 -6.05 2.23
N GLY A 162 13.92 -4.75 2.04
CA GLY A 162 14.28 -3.71 3.00
C GLY A 162 13.55 -3.89 4.34
N LEU A 163 12.25 -4.21 4.29
CA LEU A 163 11.43 -4.46 5.48
C LEU A 163 11.94 -5.67 6.27
N VAL A 164 12.34 -6.76 5.62
CA VAL A 164 12.92 -7.94 6.30
C VAL A 164 14.14 -7.56 7.11
N THR A 165 15.05 -6.78 6.54
CA THR A 165 16.26 -6.32 7.24
C THR A 165 15.91 -5.46 8.46
N LEU A 166 14.93 -4.58 8.30
CA LEU A 166 14.46 -3.72 9.39
C LEU A 166 13.79 -4.52 10.50
N PHE A 167 12.92 -5.49 10.17
CA PHE A 167 12.30 -6.37 11.16
C PHE A 167 13.33 -7.20 11.94
N ASP A 168 14.34 -7.75 11.27
CA ASP A 168 15.40 -8.51 11.92
C ASP A 168 16.15 -7.66 12.96
N ALA A 169 16.46 -6.42 12.61
CA ALA A 169 17.09 -5.47 13.54
C ALA A 169 16.18 -5.11 14.73
N LEU A 170 14.87 -4.86 14.47
CA LEU A 170 13.91 -4.54 15.53
C LEU A 170 13.68 -5.73 16.47
N LEU A 171 13.54 -6.93 15.95
CA LEU A 171 13.39 -8.15 16.76
C LEU A 171 14.63 -8.41 17.60
N THR A 172 15.83 -8.24 17.04
CA THR A 172 17.10 -8.37 17.80
C THR A 172 17.16 -7.35 18.94
N ARG A 173 16.70 -6.12 18.69
CA ARG A 173 16.63 -5.09 19.74
C ARG A 173 15.62 -5.45 20.82
N ILE A 174 14.41 -5.90 20.46
CA ILE A 174 13.37 -6.36 21.41
C ILE A 174 13.90 -7.51 22.27
N GLU A 175 14.54 -8.51 21.67
CA GLU A 175 15.14 -9.64 22.39
C GLU A 175 16.22 -9.18 23.37
N THR A 176 17.10 -8.25 22.97
CA THR A 176 18.13 -7.68 23.83
C THR A 176 17.53 -6.95 25.02
N ILE A 177 16.51 -6.10 24.80
CA ILE A 177 15.82 -5.38 25.87
C ILE A 177 15.09 -6.37 26.80
N THR A 178 14.47 -7.42 26.24
CA THR A 178 13.80 -8.47 27.04
C THR A 178 14.77 -9.15 27.99
N LEU A 179 15.99 -9.48 27.54
CA LEU A 179 17.06 -10.04 28.41
C LEU A 179 17.50 -9.05 29.50
N GLN A 180 17.60 -7.75 29.17
CA GLN A 180 17.90 -6.72 30.17
C GLN A 180 16.78 -6.58 31.21
N ALA A 181 15.51 -6.63 30.74
CA ALA A 181 14.35 -6.58 31.62
C ALA A 181 14.28 -7.79 32.58
N GLU A 182 14.72 -8.98 32.15
CA GLU A 182 14.83 -10.17 33.01
C GLU A 182 15.80 -9.98 34.15
N ALA A 183 17.00 -9.51 33.83
CA ALA A 183 18.03 -9.24 34.86
C ALA A 183 17.52 -8.17 35.85
N ALA A 184 16.82 -7.14 35.36
CA ALA A 184 16.24 -6.12 36.21
C ALA A 184 15.06 -6.65 37.06
N ALA A 185 14.28 -7.60 36.54
CA ALA A 185 13.14 -8.22 37.25
C ALA A 185 13.58 -9.07 38.43
N GLU A 186 14.70 -9.78 38.33
CA GLU A 186 15.31 -10.52 39.46
C GLU A 186 15.68 -9.58 40.61
N ALA A 187 16.28 -8.43 40.30
CA ALA A 187 16.65 -7.41 41.27
C ALA A 187 15.41 -6.70 41.89
N GLN A 188 14.29 -6.66 41.18
CA GLN A 188 13.08 -5.96 41.62
C GLN A 188 12.51 -6.53 42.92
N VAL A 189 12.50 -7.83 43.10
CA VAL A 189 11.98 -8.49 44.31
C VAL A 189 12.74 -8.03 45.54
N ILE A 190 14.09 -7.96 45.46
CA ILE A 190 14.92 -7.46 46.52
C ILE A 190 14.64 -5.98 46.79
N ALA A 191 14.57 -5.16 45.75
CA ALA A 191 14.30 -3.73 45.85
C ALA A 191 12.92 -3.43 46.48
N ILE A 192 11.89 -4.23 46.19
CA ILE A 192 10.59 -4.11 46.83
C ILE A 192 10.67 -4.37 48.32
N ARG A 193 11.31 -5.47 48.71
CA ARG A 193 11.48 -5.82 50.12
C ARG A 193 12.19 -4.69 50.87
N ASP A 194 13.34 -4.23 50.39
CA ASP A 194 14.16 -3.21 51.03
C ASP A 194 13.39 -1.86 51.11
N ARG A 195 12.63 -1.50 50.08
CA ARG A 195 11.79 -0.31 50.08
C ARG A 195 10.68 -0.38 51.15
N VAL A 196 10.01 -1.53 51.29
CA VAL A 196 8.97 -1.74 52.29
C VAL A 196 9.55 -1.64 53.69
N GLN A 197 10.69 -2.26 53.94
CA GLN A 197 11.41 -2.20 55.21
C GLN A 197 11.81 -0.74 55.57
N LYS A 198 12.45 -0.06 54.63
CA LYS A 198 12.83 1.36 54.83
C LYS A 198 11.66 2.27 55.11
N ARG A 199 10.59 2.10 54.33
CA ARG A 199 9.38 2.90 54.52
C ARG A 199 8.66 2.64 55.84
N ALA A 200 8.67 1.39 56.32
CA ALA A 200 8.15 1.03 57.63
C ALA A 200 8.98 1.68 58.76
N ALA A 201 10.32 1.65 58.69
CA ALA A 201 11.20 2.29 59.62
C ALA A 201 11.00 3.82 59.66
N GLU A 202 10.86 4.47 58.51
CA GLU A 202 10.59 5.92 58.41
C GLU A 202 9.25 6.34 59.04
N LEU A 203 8.20 5.52 58.86
CA LEU A 203 6.85 5.84 59.32
C LEU A 203 6.59 5.48 60.78
N LEU A 204 7.20 4.40 61.27
CA LEU A 204 6.92 3.86 62.59
C LEU A 204 8.00 4.26 63.64
N GLY A 205 9.17 4.71 63.21
CA GLY A 205 10.26 5.10 64.10
C GLY A 205 10.59 3.97 65.07
N ASP A 206 10.60 4.25 66.36
CA ASP A 206 10.87 3.30 67.45
C ASP A 206 9.65 2.47 67.90
N VAL A 207 8.50 2.61 67.21
CA VAL A 207 7.31 1.81 67.54
C VAL A 207 7.51 0.36 67.09
N PRO A 208 7.36 -0.63 68.01
CA PRO A 208 7.50 -2.03 67.66
C PRO A 208 6.47 -2.44 66.60
N TYR A 209 6.92 -3.10 65.53
CA TYR A 209 6.05 -3.64 64.48
C TYR A 209 6.35 -5.12 64.21
N ASP A 210 5.32 -5.83 63.71
CA ASP A 210 5.43 -7.23 63.33
C ASP A 210 6.20 -7.38 62.04
N GLN A 211 7.45 -7.87 62.11
CA GLN A 211 8.28 -8.11 60.95
C GLN A 211 7.70 -9.17 60.02
N GLN A 212 6.97 -10.17 60.54
CA GLN A 212 6.40 -11.23 59.75
C GLN A 212 5.27 -10.67 58.85
N ARG A 213 4.47 -9.80 59.38
CA ARG A 213 3.41 -9.09 58.64
C ARG A 213 3.98 -8.18 57.55
N LEU A 214 5.07 -7.46 57.84
CA LEU A 214 5.80 -6.65 56.87
C LEU A 214 6.32 -7.46 55.67
N LEU A 215 6.92 -8.65 55.94
CA LEU A 215 7.35 -9.56 54.94
C LEU A 215 6.22 -10.14 54.08
N GLN A 216 5.08 -10.41 54.68
CA GLN A 216 3.88 -10.83 53.95
C GLN A 216 3.40 -9.74 52.99
N GLU A 217 3.34 -8.48 53.41
CA GLU A 217 2.99 -7.34 52.56
C GLU A 217 4.03 -7.15 51.42
N ALA A 218 5.32 -7.27 51.71
CA ALA A 218 6.39 -7.21 50.69
C ALA A 218 6.22 -8.34 49.66
N ALA A 219 5.92 -9.57 50.10
CA ALA A 219 5.67 -10.70 49.22
C ALA A 219 4.42 -10.48 48.34
N ALA A 220 3.35 -9.92 48.90
CA ALA A 220 2.13 -9.59 48.12
C ALA A 220 2.42 -8.51 47.07
N LEU A 221 3.25 -7.51 47.37
CA LEU A 221 3.68 -6.50 46.42
C LEU A 221 4.60 -7.09 45.33
N ALA A 222 5.50 -7.99 45.70
CA ALA A 222 6.39 -8.66 44.75
C ALA A 222 5.59 -9.53 43.75
N LEU A 223 4.55 -10.23 44.23
CA LEU A 223 3.67 -11.01 43.36
C LEU A 223 2.90 -10.11 42.36
N LYS A 224 2.44 -8.94 42.81
CA LYS A 224 1.76 -7.98 41.90
C LYS A 224 2.71 -7.37 40.84
N ALA A 225 4.00 -7.29 41.18
CA ALA A 225 5.05 -6.76 40.33
C ALA A 225 5.77 -7.86 39.52
N ASP A 226 5.29 -9.11 39.54
CA ASP A 226 5.89 -10.20 38.78
C ASP A 226 5.62 -9.98 37.28
N VAL A 227 6.68 -9.96 36.49
CA VAL A 227 6.70 -9.72 35.03
C VAL A 227 7.18 -10.92 34.23
N ARG A 228 7.38 -12.08 34.86
CA ARG A 228 7.94 -13.27 34.22
C ARG A 228 7.07 -13.77 33.07
N GLU A 229 5.76 -13.74 33.25
CA GLU A 229 4.81 -14.16 32.22
C GLU A 229 4.90 -13.25 30.96
N GLU A 230 4.99 -11.92 31.14
CA GLU A 230 5.14 -10.95 30.06
C GLU A 230 6.46 -11.17 29.31
N LEU A 231 7.55 -11.43 30.02
CA LEU A 231 8.87 -11.69 29.43
C LEU A 231 8.89 -12.99 28.64
N ASP A 232 8.29 -14.07 29.17
CA ASP A 232 8.16 -15.35 28.46
C ASP A 232 7.31 -15.21 27.19
N ARG A 233 6.21 -14.44 27.24
CA ARG A 233 5.38 -14.15 26.08
C ARG A 233 6.11 -13.32 25.03
N LEU A 234 6.88 -12.30 25.45
CA LEU A 234 7.72 -11.50 24.54
C LEU A 234 8.74 -12.36 23.79
N ARG A 235 9.36 -13.34 24.47
CA ARG A 235 10.28 -14.30 23.82
C ARG A 235 9.53 -15.19 22.82
N ALA A 236 8.39 -15.73 23.21
CA ALA A 236 7.59 -16.58 22.34
C ALA A 236 7.15 -15.82 21.07
N HIS A 237 6.67 -14.59 21.21
CA HIS A 237 6.27 -13.74 20.09
C HIS A 237 7.48 -13.37 19.20
N SER A 238 8.67 -13.13 19.77
CA SER A 238 9.89 -12.90 18.98
C SER A 238 10.25 -14.12 18.13
N GLY A 239 10.18 -15.32 18.70
CA GLY A 239 10.40 -16.57 17.98
C GLY A 239 9.39 -16.78 16.85
N GLU A 240 8.11 -16.52 17.10
CA GLU A 240 7.05 -16.63 16.11
C GLU A 240 7.22 -15.61 14.98
N ALA A 241 7.54 -14.34 15.30
CA ALA A 241 7.80 -13.30 14.31
C ALA A 241 8.99 -13.67 13.40
N ARG A 242 10.08 -14.20 13.96
CA ARG A 242 11.22 -14.69 13.17
C ARG A 242 10.84 -15.86 12.27
N ALA A 243 10.02 -16.79 12.75
CA ALA A 243 9.53 -17.92 11.96
C ALA A 243 8.67 -17.42 10.78
N LEU A 244 7.78 -16.44 11.00
CA LEU A 244 6.99 -15.81 9.93
C LEU A 244 7.88 -15.12 8.91
N LEU A 245 8.86 -14.33 9.31
CA LEU A 245 9.81 -13.68 8.42
C LEU A 245 10.59 -14.72 7.59
N HIS A 246 11.03 -15.83 8.20
CA HIS A 246 11.72 -16.89 7.49
C HIS A 246 10.83 -17.60 6.46
N HIS A 247 9.57 -17.83 6.81
CA HIS A 247 8.59 -18.43 5.90
C HIS A 247 8.31 -17.52 4.69
N GLY A 248 8.13 -16.22 4.94
CA GLY A 248 7.80 -15.24 3.91
C GLY A 248 6.37 -15.37 3.37
N GLY A 249 6.12 -14.78 2.21
CA GLY A 249 4.80 -14.77 1.58
C GLY A 249 3.83 -13.79 2.25
N ASP A 250 2.54 -14.10 2.24
CA ASP A 250 1.46 -13.26 2.80
C ASP A 250 1.43 -13.35 4.33
N ILE A 251 2.31 -12.61 4.99
CA ILE A 251 2.49 -12.62 6.45
C ILE A 251 2.00 -11.36 7.14
N GLY A 252 1.65 -10.31 6.39
CA GLY A 252 1.38 -8.98 6.95
C GLY A 252 0.30 -8.98 8.04
N ARG A 253 -0.80 -9.75 7.88
CA ARG A 253 -1.85 -9.83 8.92
C ARG A 253 -1.36 -10.50 10.20
N LYS A 254 -0.50 -11.52 10.07
CA LYS A 254 0.05 -12.25 11.23
C LYS A 254 1.07 -11.38 11.97
N LEU A 255 1.90 -10.64 11.23
CA LEU A 255 2.83 -9.67 11.80
C LEU A 255 2.10 -8.52 12.51
N ASP A 256 1.02 -8.00 11.93
CA ASP A 256 0.19 -6.96 12.57
C ASP A 256 -0.43 -7.48 13.88
N PHE A 257 -0.94 -8.72 13.90
CA PHE A 257 -1.42 -9.37 15.12
C PHE A 257 -0.32 -9.51 16.17
N LEU A 258 0.84 -10.05 15.81
CA LEU A 258 1.98 -10.19 16.73
C LEU A 258 2.46 -8.83 17.28
N ALA A 259 2.47 -7.79 16.43
CA ALA A 259 2.83 -6.44 16.88
C ALA A 259 1.84 -5.91 17.95
N GLN A 260 0.55 -6.27 17.85
CA GLN A 260 -0.44 -5.93 18.88
C GLN A 260 -0.18 -6.70 20.19
N GLU A 261 0.18 -7.98 20.12
CA GLU A 261 0.54 -8.77 21.30
C GLU A 261 1.83 -8.23 21.96
N PHE A 262 2.88 -7.94 21.18
CA PHE A 262 4.08 -7.25 21.69
C PHE A 262 3.74 -5.95 22.43
N HIS A 263 2.86 -5.14 21.84
CA HIS A 263 2.43 -3.87 22.45
C HIS A 263 1.67 -4.10 23.76
N ARG A 264 0.83 -5.13 23.84
CA ARG A 264 0.11 -5.52 25.05
C ARG A 264 1.07 -5.92 26.15
N GLU A 265 2.01 -6.85 25.87
CA GLU A 265 2.95 -7.35 26.85
C GLU A 265 3.91 -6.25 27.34
N SER A 266 4.38 -5.38 26.43
CA SER A 266 5.23 -4.23 26.80
C SER A 266 4.53 -3.22 27.70
N ASN A 267 3.22 -2.96 27.48
CA ASN A 267 2.44 -2.09 28.35
C ASN A 267 2.25 -2.71 29.74
N THR A 268 1.93 -4.01 29.81
CA THR A 268 1.74 -4.73 31.09
C THR A 268 3.04 -4.77 31.89
N LEU A 269 4.17 -5.07 31.23
CA LEU A 269 5.50 -5.04 31.84
C LEU A 269 5.81 -3.66 32.42
N THR A 270 5.60 -2.60 31.64
CA THR A 270 5.84 -1.22 32.10
C THR A 270 4.94 -0.86 33.30
N ALA A 271 3.68 -1.29 33.31
CA ALA A 271 2.73 -1.02 34.41
C ALA A 271 3.11 -1.76 35.70
N LYS A 272 3.71 -2.96 35.62
CA LYS A 272 4.18 -3.76 36.75
C LYS A 272 5.59 -3.40 37.22
N ALA A 273 6.35 -2.61 36.42
CA ALA A 273 7.73 -2.25 36.75
C ALA A 273 7.77 -1.35 37.99
N ALA A 274 8.45 -1.82 39.05
CA ALA A 274 8.64 -1.08 40.29
C ALA A 274 10.09 -0.59 40.47
N ALA A 275 11.05 -1.17 39.75
CA ALA A 275 12.44 -0.74 39.69
C ALA A 275 12.70 0.21 38.53
N LEU A 276 13.62 1.16 38.70
CA LEU A 276 13.93 2.18 37.67
C LEU A 276 14.45 1.55 36.37
N GLU A 277 15.35 0.57 36.53
CA GLU A 277 15.96 -0.16 35.40
C GLU A 277 14.88 -0.92 34.59
N LEU A 278 13.94 -1.58 35.28
CA LEU A 278 12.87 -2.32 34.63
C LEU A 278 11.88 -1.35 33.95
N THR A 279 11.62 -0.20 34.54
CA THR A 279 10.80 0.85 33.93
C THR A 279 11.47 1.39 32.67
N GLY A 280 12.79 1.63 32.71
CA GLY A 280 13.58 2.04 31.54
C GLY A 280 13.52 1.01 30.41
N ALA A 281 13.75 -0.26 30.71
CA ALA A 281 13.64 -1.36 29.75
C ALA A 281 12.23 -1.46 29.15
N GLY A 282 11.18 -1.30 29.96
CA GLY A 282 9.79 -1.28 29.50
C GLY A 282 9.48 -0.14 28.52
N LEU A 283 10.02 1.05 28.74
CA LEU A 283 9.87 2.19 27.82
C LEU A 283 10.63 1.98 26.52
N ASP A 284 11.86 1.46 26.57
CA ASP A 284 12.66 1.15 25.39
C ASP A 284 12.02 0.02 24.55
N LEU A 285 11.46 -0.97 25.23
CA LEU A 285 10.70 -2.05 24.59
C LEU A 285 9.49 -1.49 23.86
N LYS A 286 8.70 -0.64 24.54
CA LYS A 286 7.54 0.00 23.95
C LYS A 286 7.88 0.80 22.70
N ALA A 287 8.95 1.61 22.74
CA ALA A 287 9.41 2.37 21.59
C ALA A 287 9.78 1.46 20.39
N SER A 288 10.45 0.33 20.66
CA SER A 288 10.83 -0.64 19.63
C SER A 288 9.63 -1.38 19.06
N VAL A 289 8.65 -1.71 19.89
CA VAL A 289 7.39 -2.35 19.50
C VAL A 289 6.50 -1.40 18.69
N ASP A 290 6.44 -0.12 19.03
CA ASP A 290 5.69 0.87 18.25
C ASP A 290 6.28 1.01 16.83
N GLN A 291 7.61 1.00 16.68
CA GLN A 291 8.27 0.96 15.36
C GLN A 291 7.93 -0.34 14.61
N LEU A 292 8.00 -1.49 15.28
CA LEU A 292 7.64 -2.78 14.67
C LEU A 292 6.21 -2.79 14.16
N LYS A 293 5.26 -2.25 14.92
CA LYS A 293 3.86 -2.13 14.56
C LYS A 293 3.64 -1.23 13.36
N GLU A 294 4.32 -0.09 13.30
CA GLU A 294 4.26 0.82 12.15
C GLU A 294 4.74 0.13 10.87
N GLN A 295 5.84 -0.61 10.95
CA GLN A 295 6.38 -1.32 9.78
C GLN A 295 5.54 -2.55 9.39
N ALA A 296 4.92 -3.24 10.35
CA ALA A 296 4.01 -4.36 10.06
C ALA A 296 2.82 -3.93 9.19
N ALA A 297 2.35 -2.69 9.33
CA ALA A 297 1.31 -2.12 8.50
C ALA A 297 1.74 -1.92 7.02
N ASN A 298 3.04 -2.03 6.71
CA ASN A 298 3.59 -1.87 5.35
C ASN A 298 3.85 -3.23 4.67
N VAL A 299 3.56 -4.35 5.31
CA VAL A 299 3.76 -5.71 4.80
C VAL A 299 2.45 -6.28 4.26
N GLU A 300 2.56 -6.88 3.07
CA GLU A 300 1.45 -7.65 2.49
C GLU A 300 1.20 -8.97 3.20
#